data_556ed0cf36c512da9143cbe0fb3088e1
#
_entry.id   556ed0cf36c512da9143cbe0fb3088e1
#
_cell.length_a   1.000
_cell.length_b   1.000
_cell.length_c   1.000
_cell.angle_alpha   90.00
_cell.angle_beta   90.00
_cell.angle_gamma   90.00
#
_symmetry.space_group_name_H-M   'P 1'
#
loop_
_entity.id
_entity.type
_entity.pdbx_description
1 polymer ?
#
loop_
_entity_poly.entity_id
_entity_poly.type
_entity_poly.pdbx_seq_one_letter_code
_entity_poly.pdbx_strand_id
1 'polypeptide(L)'
;APLTVINTAIAEELIQFKKEVDALIDKGVKKDEAILQVIRKYIIASKKIRFEGNGYSQAWLDEAGKRGLESIGSIPEAFTVFNRPQYKELLTKHGVYSESEICARYEINLEILIKKIQIESRVLADMAANHIVPTAIKYQNVLIQNVQGLKDIMPDEYMELASEEIRAITK
;
A
#
# COMPACT_ATOMS: atom_id res chain seq x y z
N ALA A 1 -11.10 3.97 -9.12
CA ALA A 1 -9.94 3.91 -10.01
C ALA A 1 -9.33 2.50 -10.15
N PRO A 2 -9.03 1.71 -9.11
CA PRO A 2 -8.45 0.37 -9.32
C PRO A 2 -9.35 -0.55 -10.14
N LEU A 3 -10.65 -0.56 -9.89
CA LEU A 3 -11.63 -1.36 -10.64
C LEU A 3 -11.68 -0.99 -12.12
N THR A 4 -11.57 0.31 -12.44
CA THR A 4 -11.57 0.77 -13.84
C THR A 4 -10.37 0.19 -14.60
N VAL A 5 -9.18 0.26 -14.01
CA VAL A 5 -7.95 -0.27 -14.63
C VAL A 5 -8.00 -1.78 -14.80
N ILE A 6 -8.42 -2.50 -13.76
CA ILE A 6 -8.55 -3.97 -13.80
C ILE A 6 -9.56 -4.39 -14.86
N ASN A 7 -10.74 -3.78 -14.89
CA ASN A 7 -11.76 -4.12 -15.88
C ASN A 7 -11.31 -3.81 -17.32
N THR A 8 -10.58 -2.71 -17.53
CA THR A 8 -10.03 -2.38 -18.84
C THR A 8 -8.95 -3.38 -19.28
N ALA A 9 -8.07 -3.78 -18.36
CA ALA A 9 -7.07 -4.81 -18.63
C ALA A 9 -7.72 -6.16 -18.97
N ILE A 10 -8.75 -6.57 -18.22
CA ILE A 10 -9.50 -7.80 -18.52
C ILE A 10 -10.18 -7.70 -19.89
N ALA A 11 -10.77 -6.55 -20.22
CA ALA A 11 -11.42 -6.35 -21.52
C ALA A 11 -10.41 -6.48 -22.67
N GLU A 12 -9.21 -5.90 -22.53
CA GLU A 12 -8.13 -6.04 -23.52
C GLU A 12 -7.71 -7.49 -23.70
N GLU A 13 -7.49 -8.21 -22.61
CA GLU A 13 -7.10 -9.61 -22.64
C GLU A 13 -8.18 -10.51 -23.27
N LEU A 14 -9.46 -10.25 -23.00
CA LEU A 14 -10.56 -10.97 -23.65
C LEU A 14 -10.63 -10.70 -25.16
N ILE A 15 -10.33 -9.49 -25.59
CA ILE A 15 -10.25 -9.16 -27.03
C ILE A 15 -9.10 -9.92 -27.69
N GLN A 16 -7.93 -9.97 -27.05
CA GLN A 16 -6.78 -10.71 -27.57
C GLN A 16 -7.05 -12.22 -27.60
N PHE A 17 -7.61 -12.75 -26.52
CA PHE A 17 -8.01 -14.15 -26.44
C PHE A 17 -8.95 -14.53 -27.59
N LYS A 18 -9.99 -13.71 -27.82
CA LYS A 18 -10.93 -13.94 -28.92
C LYS A 18 -10.23 -13.93 -30.27
N LYS A 19 -9.37 -12.96 -30.53
CA LYS A 19 -8.61 -12.89 -31.80
C LYS A 19 -7.74 -14.12 -32.03
N GLU A 20 -7.08 -14.63 -31.00
CA GLU A 20 -6.24 -15.83 -31.11
C GLU A 20 -7.08 -17.09 -31.38
N VAL A 21 -8.25 -17.22 -30.73
CA VAL A 21 -9.18 -18.33 -30.98
C VAL A 21 -9.73 -18.27 -32.40
N ASP A 22 -10.21 -17.10 -32.84
CA ASP A 22 -10.74 -16.90 -34.18
C ASP A 22 -9.68 -17.24 -35.25
N ALA A 23 -8.43 -16.82 -35.05
CA ALA A 23 -7.33 -17.11 -35.96
C ALA A 23 -7.00 -18.62 -36.08
N LEU A 24 -7.26 -19.41 -35.04
CA LEU A 24 -7.13 -20.89 -35.11
C LEU A 24 -8.32 -21.52 -35.81
N ILE A 25 -9.52 -21.04 -35.61
CA ILE A 25 -10.74 -21.49 -36.27
C ILE A 25 -10.63 -21.23 -37.77
N ASP A 26 -10.14 -20.06 -38.19
CA ASP A 26 -9.91 -19.72 -39.59
C ASP A 26 -8.90 -20.64 -40.30
N LYS A 27 -7.97 -21.24 -39.50
CA LYS A 27 -7.05 -22.27 -39.97
C LYS A 27 -7.65 -23.68 -39.97
N GLY A 28 -8.94 -23.83 -39.68
CA GLY A 28 -9.65 -25.12 -39.72
C GLY A 28 -9.60 -25.90 -38.40
N VAL A 29 -9.12 -25.34 -37.30
CA VAL A 29 -9.16 -25.98 -35.97
C VAL A 29 -10.59 -25.94 -35.42
N LYS A 30 -11.07 -27.03 -34.83
CA LYS A 30 -12.37 -27.07 -34.19
C LYS A 30 -12.42 -26.07 -33.02
N LYS A 31 -13.55 -25.41 -32.83
CA LYS A 31 -13.74 -24.34 -31.83
C LYS A 31 -13.25 -24.73 -30.42
N ASP A 32 -13.68 -25.87 -29.90
CA ASP A 32 -13.34 -26.30 -28.55
C ASP A 32 -11.83 -26.58 -28.41
N GLU A 33 -11.22 -27.14 -29.45
CA GLU A 33 -9.76 -27.38 -29.50
C GLU A 33 -8.98 -26.05 -29.58
N ALA A 34 -9.44 -25.09 -30.38
CA ALA A 34 -8.85 -23.78 -30.50
C ALA A 34 -8.88 -23.05 -29.14
N ILE A 35 -10.02 -23.08 -28.45
CA ILE A 35 -10.16 -22.50 -27.10
C ILE A 35 -9.17 -23.18 -26.13
N LEU A 36 -9.09 -24.51 -26.12
CA LEU A 36 -8.20 -25.23 -25.21
C LEU A 36 -6.72 -24.91 -25.48
N GLN A 37 -6.31 -24.78 -26.74
CA GLN A 37 -4.94 -24.41 -27.11
C GLN A 37 -4.58 -23.02 -26.60
N VAL A 38 -5.47 -22.03 -26.77
CA VAL A 38 -5.25 -20.67 -26.30
C VAL A 38 -5.22 -20.61 -24.77
N ILE A 39 -6.16 -21.26 -24.08
CA ILE A 39 -6.14 -21.35 -22.60
C ILE A 39 -4.82 -21.94 -22.11
N ARG A 40 -4.34 -23.03 -22.71
CA ARG A 40 -3.07 -23.66 -22.33
C ARG A 40 -1.90 -22.71 -22.51
N LYS A 41 -1.86 -21.94 -23.60
CA LYS A 41 -0.85 -20.90 -23.84
C LYS A 41 -0.84 -19.85 -22.74
N TYR A 42 -2.03 -19.32 -22.37
CA TYR A 42 -2.18 -18.31 -21.31
C TYR A 42 -1.78 -18.86 -19.92
N ILE A 43 -2.16 -20.10 -19.61
CA ILE A 43 -1.75 -20.77 -18.37
C ILE A 43 -0.22 -20.87 -18.26
N ILE A 44 0.46 -21.20 -19.36
CA ILE A 44 1.93 -21.31 -19.38
C ILE A 44 2.56 -19.92 -19.25
N ALA A 45 2.08 -18.93 -20.00
CA ALA A 45 2.59 -17.57 -19.98
C ALA A 45 2.44 -16.90 -18.62
N SER A 46 1.32 -17.16 -17.92
CA SER A 46 1.02 -16.59 -16.61
C SER A 46 1.75 -17.26 -15.43
N LYS A 47 2.63 -18.25 -15.67
CA LYS A 47 3.30 -18.98 -14.60
C LYS A 47 4.07 -18.08 -13.65
N LYS A 48 4.68 -17.01 -14.16
CA LYS A 48 5.47 -16.05 -13.34
C LYS A 48 4.65 -15.32 -12.28
N ILE A 49 3.39 -15.05 -12.55
CA ILE A 49 2.51 -14.26 -11.65
C ILE A 49 1.64 -15.14 -10.75
N ARG A 50 1.58 -16.45 -10.99
CA ARG A 50 0.80 -17.36 -10.16
C ARG A 50 1.56 -17.75 -8.92
N PHE A 51 0.99 -17.44 -7.77
CA PHE A 51 1.54 -17.72 -6.46
C PHE A 51 0.44 -18.23 -5.53
N GLU A 52 0.73 -19.28 -4.79
CA GLU A 52 -0.14 -19.81 -3.73
C GLU A 52 0.56 -19.58 -2.40
N GLY A 53 -0.04 -18.74 -1.55
CA GLY A 53 0.52 -18.39 -0.25
C GLY A 53 0.16 -16.99 0.22
N ASN A 54 0.86 -16.52 1.27
CA ASN A 54 0.66 -15.18 1.80
C ASN A 54 1.41 -14.14 0.95
N GLY A 55 0.67 -13.41 0.10
CA GLY A 55 1.20 -12.34 -0.76
C GLY A 55 1.75 -11.11 -0.01
N TYR A 56 1.57 -11.04 1.31
CA TYR A 56 2.11 -9.96 2.15
C TYR A 56 3.40 -10.36 2.89
N SER A 57 3.87 -11.59 2.70
CA SER A 57 5.09 -12.08 3.35
C SER A 57 6.35 -11.58 2.67
N GLN A 58 7.44 -11.41 3.46
CA GLN A 58 8.75 -11.09 2.90
C GLN A 58 9.22 -12.16 1.91
N ALA A 59 8.92 -13.42 2.16
CA ALA A 59 9.23 -14.53 1.26
C ALA A 59 8.62 -14.35 -0.14
N TRP A 60 7.40 -13.78 -0.22
CA TRP A 60 6.81 -13.45 -1.51
C TRP A 60 7.51 -12.29 -2.20
N LEU A 61 7.87 -11.24 -1.47
CA LEU A 61 8.58 -10.09 -2.05
C LEU A 61 9.92 -10.53 -2.66
N ASP A 62 10.65 -11.38 -1.96
CA ASP A 62 11.93 -11.94 -2.43
C ASP A 62 11.75 -12.83 -3.68
N GLU A 63 10.71 -13.66 -3.67
CA GLU A 63 10.37 -14.53 -4.79
C GLU A 63 9.87 -13.73 -6.01
N ALA A 64 9.05 -12.70 -5.80
CA ALA A 64 8.57 -11.80 -6.84
C ALA A 64 9.73 -11.10 -7.56
N GLY A 65 10.71 -10.63 -6.79
CA GLY A 65 11.95 -10.05 -7.35
C GLY A 65 12.73 -11.04 -8.22
N LYS A 66 12.88 -12.29 -7.79
CA LYS A 66 13.52 -13.37 -8.59
C LYS A 66 12.77 -13.66 -9.88
N ARG A 67 11.44 -13.52 -9.87
CA ARG A 67 10.59 -13.71 -11.05
C ARG A 67 10.55 -12.49 -11.98
N GLY A 68 11.21 -11.39 -11.61
CA GLY A 68 11.23 -10.14 -12.36
C GLY A 68 9.91 -9.36 -12.27
N LEU A 69 9.18 -9.52 -11.18
CA LEU A 69 7.99 -8.73 -10.86
C LEU A 69 8.40 -7.47 -10.09
N GLU A 70 7.82 -6.33 -10.44
CA GLU A 70 8.06 -5.08 -9.73
C GLU A 70 7.39 -5.10 -8.35
N SER A 71 8.11 -4.60 -7.35
CA SER A 71 7.57 -4.30 -6.03
C SER A 71 7.81 -2.82 -5.73
N ILE A 72 6.75 -2.02 -5.82
CA ILE A 72 6.83 -0.58 -5.59
C ILE A 72 6.52 -0.32 -4.12
N GLY A 73 7.52 0.20 -3.37
CA GLY A 73 7.44 0.40 -1.92
C GLY A 73 6.86 1.76 -1.49
N SER A 74 6.69 2.71 -2.40
CA SER A 74 6.22 4.06 -2.08
C SER A 74 5.04 4.50 -2.94
N ILE A 75 4.13 5.29 -2.33
CA ILE A 75 2.95 5.81 -3.04
C ILE A 75 3.32 6.79 -4.17
N PRO A 76 4.26 7.75 -3.99
CA PRO A 76 4.67 8.63 -5.08
C PRO A 76 5.23 7.86 -6.28
N GLU A 77 6.03 6.82 -6.01
CA GLU A 77 6.59 5.97 -7.06
C GLU A 77 5.50 5.17 -7.77
N ALA A 78 4.51 4.65 -7.04
CA ALA A 78 3.36 3.95 -7.62
C ALA A 78 2.57 4.86 -8.58
N PHE A 79 2.48 6.15 -8.30
CA PHE A 79 1.80 7.08 -9.21
C PHE A 79 2.54 7.30 -10.53
N THR A 80 3.86 7.06 -10.61
CA THR A 80 4.59 7.16 -11.88
C THR A 80 4.10 6.18 -12.93
N VAL A 81 3.41 5.10 -12.52
CA VAL A 81 2.78 4.13 -13.42
C VAL A 81 1.77 4.79 -14.37
N PHE A 82 1.09 5.88 -13.92
CA PHE A 82 0.16 6.64 -14.76
C PHE A 82 0.82 7.23 -16.01
N ASN A 83 2.12 7.51 -15.96
CA ASN A 83 2.89 8.07 -17.07
C ASN A 83 3.52 7.01 -17.97
N ARG A 84 3.42 5.73 -17.64
CA ARG A 84 3.96 4.66 -18.48
C ARG A 84 3.18 4.54 -19.80
N PRO A 85 3.87 4.38 -20.94
CA PRO A 85 3.20 4.29 -22.24
C PRO A 85 2.12 3.20 -22.29
N GLN A 86 2.39 2.03 -21.74
CA GLN A 86 1.45 0.90 -21.71
C GLN A 86 0.15 1.23 -20.98
N TYR A 87 0.25 1.97 -19.87
CA TYR A 87 -0.93 2.40 -19.10
C TYR A 87 -1.77 3.40 -19.91
N LYS A 88 -1.12 4.39 -20.54
CA LYS A 88 -1.79 5.39 -21.36
C LYS A 88 -2.46 4.73 -22.57
N GLU A 89 -1.72 3.88 -23.29
CA GLU A 89 -2.24 3.15 -24.46
C GLU A 89 -3.46 2.31 -24.10
N LEU A 90 -3.41 1.55 -23.00
CA LEU A 90 -4.53 0.72 -22.55
C LEU A 90 -5.79 1.54 -22.35
N LEU A 91 -5.72 2.64 -21.63
CA LEU A 91 -6.90 3.43 -21.27
C LEU A 91 -7.42 4.29 -22.43
N THR A 92 -6.55 4.82 -23.28
CA THR A 92 -6.95 5.61 -24.44
C THR A 92 -7.54 4.74 -25.54
N LYS A 93 -6.98 3.58 -25.80
CA LYS A 93 -7.46 2.60 -26.77
C LYS A 93 -8.90 2.16 -26.49
N HIS A 94 -9.25 2.00 -25.23
CA HIS A 94 -10.58 1.62 -24.80
C HIS A 94 -11.53 2.80 -24.56
N GLY A 95 -11.09 4.03 -24.85
CA GLY A 95 -11.91 5.23 -24.66
C GLY A 95 -12.28 5.51 -23.20
N VAL A 96 -11.53 4.95 -22.24
CA VAL A 96 -11.79 5.11 -20.80
C VAL A 96 -11.34 6.49 -20.33
N TYR A 97 -10.16 6.92 -20.76
CA TYR A 97 -9.61 8.26 -20.51
C TYR A 97 -8.85 8.76 -21.75
N SER A 98 -8.87 10.06 -21.94
CA SER A 98 -7.95 10.75 -22.84
C SER A 98 -6.56 10.87 -22.18
N GLU A 99 -5.53 11.14 -22.96
CA GLU A 99 -4.17 11.32 -22.43
C GLU A 99 -4.09 12.52 -21.46
N SER A 100 -4.80 13.61 -21.76
CA SER A 100 -4.88 14.79 -20.90
C SER A 100 -5.53 14.47 -19.55
N GLU A 101 -6.59 13.65 -19.54
CA GLU A 101 -7.22 13.21 -18.29
C GLU A 101 -6.31 12.32 -17.47
N ILE A 102 -5.51 11.45 -18.09
CA ILE A 102 -4.54 10.62 -17.38
C ILE A 102 -3.48 11.48 -16.71
N CYS A 103 -2.93 12.46 -17.43
CA CYS A 103 -1.95 13.40 -16.89
C CYS A 103 -2.54 14.22 -15.72
N ALA A 104 -3.73 14.78 -15.90
CA ALA A 104 -4.41 15.52 -14.83
C ALA A 104 -4.66 14.66 -13.58
N ARG A 105 -5.07 13.40 -13.75
CA ARG A 105 -5.26 12.47 -12.63
C ARG A 105 -3.96 12.15 -11.90
N TYR A 106 -2.85 12.04 -12.61
CA TYR A 106 -1.54 11.88 -12.00
C TYR A 106 -1.20 13.05 -11.07
N GLU A 107 -1.32 14.28 -11.60
CA GLU A 107 -1.04 15.51 -10.83
C GLU A 107 -1.97 15.66 -9.62
N ILE A 108 -3.29 15.44 -9.81
CA ILE A 108 -4.28 15.52 -8.74
C ILE A 108 -3.98 14.51 -7.62
N ASN A 109 -3.61 13.27 -7.97
CA ASN A 109 -3.29 12.26 -6.97
C ASN A 109 -2.05 12.63 -6.15
N LEU A 110 -1.02 13.22 -6.76
CA LEU A 110 0.15 13.73 -6.05
C LEU A 110 -0.21 14.90 -5.12
N GLU A 111 -1.02 15.86 -5.61
CA GLU A 111 -1.49 16.96 -4.77
C GLU A 111 -2.32 16.49 -3.57
N ILE A 112 -3.22 15.55 -3.78
CA ILE A 112 -4.02 14.95 -2.70
C ILE A 112 -3.10 14.29 -1.67
N LEU A 113 -2.10 13.54 -2.10
CA LEU A 113 -1.14 12.91 -1.21
C LEU A 113 -0.38 13.94 -0.38
N ILE A 114 0.15 14.99 -1.01
CA ILE A 114 0.87 16.07 -0.34
C ILE A 114 -0.02 16.76 0.70
N LYS A 115 -1.24 17.13 0.31
CA LYS A 115 -2.20 17.78 1.22
C LYS A 115 -2.56 16.89 2.41
N LYS A 116 -2.75 15.59 2.15
CA LYS A 116 -3.05 14.62 3.22
C LYS A 116 -1.92 14.52 4.23
N ILE A 117 -0.67 14.38 3.78
CA ILE A 117 0.51 14.34 4.64
C ILE A 117 0.65 15.64 5.43
N GLN A 118 0.41 16.80 4.80
CA GLN A 118 0.47 18.10 5.47
C GLN A 118 -0.58 18.22 6.59
N ILE A 119 -1.81 17.77 6.33
CA ILE A 119 -2.88 17.78 7.33
C ILE A 119 -2.54 16.86 8.49
N GLU A 120 -2.14 15.62 8.21
CA GLU A 120 -1.76 14.63 9.22
C GLU A 120 -0.59 15.12 10.08
N SER A 121 0.43 15.73 9.48
CA SER A 121 1.58 16.29 10.21
C SER A 121 1.17 17.45 11.13
N ARG A 122 0.29 18.35 10.68
CA ARG A 122 -0.20 19.47 11.51
C ARG A 122 -1.05 18.96 12.67
N VAL A 123 -1.94 18.01 12.41
CA VAL A 123 -2.77 17.42 13.47
C VAL A 123 -1.91 16.69 14.50
N LEU A 124 -0.90 15.93 14.05
CA LEU A 124 0.03 15.27 14.97
C LEU A 124 0.80 16.27 15.83
N ALA A 125 1.28 17.36 15.25
CA ALA A 125 1.98 18.43 15.99
C ALA A 125 1.07 19.09 17.02
N ASP A 126 -0.18 19.41 16.65
CA ASP A 126 -1.18 19.98 17.55
C ASP A 126 -1.51 19.02 18.71
N MET A 127 -1.76 17.75 18.40
CA MET A 127 -2.01 16.72 19.42
C MET A 127 -0.81 16.56 20.37
N ALA A 128 0.40 16.53 19.84
CA ALA A 128 1.60 16.42 20.66
C ALA A 128 1.73 17.61 21.63
N ALA A 129 1.64 18.84 21.11
CA ALA A 129 1.84 20.05 21.88
C ALA A 129 0.72 20.32 22.91
N ASN A 130 -0.54 20.12 22.52
CA ASN A 130 -1.68 20.55 23.30
C ASN A 130 -2.35 19.45 24.13
N HIS A 131 -2.09 18.18 23.82
CA HIS A 131 -2.73 17.04 24.49
C HIS A 131 -1.72 16.07 25.10
N ILE A 132 -0.78 15.54 24.31
CA ILE A 132 0.11 14.46 24.75
C ILE A 132 1.11 14.99 25.77
N VAL A 133 1.87 16.04 25.43
CA VAL A 133 2.91 16.60 26.30
C VAL A 133 2.30 17.14 27.61
N PRO A 134 1.23 17.95 27.62
CA PRO A 134 0.60 18.39 28.88
C PRO A 134 0.08 17.25 29.75
N THR A 135 -0.46 16.18 29.12
CA THR A 135 -0.93 14.99 29.84
C THR A 135 0.23 14.22 30.48
N ALA A 136 1.33 14.04 29.74
CA ALA A 136 2.53 13.43 30.28
C ALA A 136 3.10 14.20 31.47
N ILE A 137 3.19 15.54 31.35
CA ILE A 137 3.65 16.41 32.46
C ILE A 137 2.71 16.32 33.68
N LYS A 138 1.39 16.30 33.47
CA LYS A 138 0.44 16.10 34.58
C LYS A 138 0.66 14.78 35.30
N TYR A 139 0.82 13.70 34.55
CA TYR A 139 1.08 12.37 35.10
C TYR A 139 2.43 12.33 35.82
N GLN A 140 3.47 12.91 35.26
CA GLN A 140 4.77 13.04 35.92
C GLN A 140 4.66 13.77 37.27
N ASN A 141 3.91 14.85 37.33
CA ASN A 141 3.68 15.58 38.58
C ASN A 141 2.94 14.70 39.63
N VAL A 142 1.98 13.86 39.19
CA VAL A 142 1.30 12.92 40.10
C VAL A 142 2.31 11.91 40.67
N LEU A 143 3.21 11.37 39.85
CA LEU A 143 4.26 10.46 40.31
C LEU A 143 5.24 11.14 41.28
N ILE A 144 5.64 12.39 41.00
CA ILE A 144 6.50 13.19 41.89
C ILE A 144 5.84 13.41 43.26
N GLN A 145 4.56 13.77 43.25
CA GLN A 145 3.81 13.96 44.50
C GLN A 145 3.68 12.64 45.28
N ASN A 146 3.48 11.54 44.61
CA ASN A 146 3.43 10.22 45.25
C ASN A 146 4.76 9.87 45.93
N VAL A 147 5.88 10.07 45.24
CA VAL A 147 7.22 9.82 45.79
C VAL A 147 7.49 10.75 47.00
N GLN A 148 7.09 12.02 46.93
CA GLN A 148 7.21 12.95 48.07
C GLN A 148 6.38 12.50 49.26
N GLY A 149 5.13 12.06 49.04
CA GLY A 149 4.28 11.52 50.08
C GLY A 149 4.83 10.26 50.76
N LEU A 150 5.42 9.34 49.97
CA LEU A 150 6.11 8.15 50.48
C LEU A 150 7.30 8.52 51.36
N LYS A 151 8.09 9.51 50.95
CA LYS A 151 9.22 10.02 51.74
C LYS A 151 8.79 10.60 53.10
N ASP A 152 7.67 11.32 53.13
CA ASP A 152 7.15 11.94 54.35
C ASP A 152 6.59 10.89 55.33
N ILE A 153 6.04 9.78 54.83
CA ILE A 153 5.45 8.73 55.67
C ILE A 153 6.48 7.68 56.10
N MET A 154 7.42 7.31 55.20
CA MET A 154 8.41 6.27 55.38
C MET A 154 9.80 6.77 54.93
N PRO A 155 10.43 7.66 55.72
CA PRO A 155 11.66 8.36 55.25
C PRO A 155 12.83 7.43 54.97
N ASP A 156 12.93 6.29 55.66
CA ASP A 156 14.07 5.38 55.55
C ASP A 156 13.89 4.31 54.47
N GLU A 157 12.66 3.98 54.09
CA GLU A 157 12.32 2.89 53.18
C GLU A 157 11.76 3.39 51.82
N TYR A 158 11.48 4.68 51.67
CA TYR A 158 10.79 5.22 50.49
C TYR A 158 11.52 4.95 49.15
N MET A 159 12.85 4.89 49.18
CA MET A 159 13.66 4.69 47.98
C MET A 159 13.45 3.30 47.37
N GLU A 160 13.25 2.27 48.19
CA GLU A 160 12.94 0.93 47.72
C GLU A 160 11.52 0.86 47.16
N LEU A 161 10.55 1.40 47.93
CA LEU A 161 9.14 1.40 47.56
C LEU A 161 8.84 2.23 46.32
N ALA A 162 9.52 3.36 46.14
CA ALA A 162 9.31 4.31 45.04
C ALA A 162 10.25 4.09 43.84
N SER A 163 11.01 2.99 43.82
CA SER A 163 12.05 2.79 42.79
C SER A 163 11.50 2.74 41.36
N GLU A 164 10.31 2.19 41.15
CA GLU A 164 9.69 2.11 39.83
C GLU A 164 9.16 3.46 39.38
N GLU A 165 8.49 4.21 40.28
CA GLU A 165 8.01 5.58 40.03
C GLU A 165 9.16 6.53 39.72
N ILE A 166 10.25 6.45 40.48
CA ILE A 166 11.46 7.28 40.24
C ILE A 166 12.03 6.97 38.85
N ARG A 167 12.10 5.73 38.43
CA ARG A 167 12.53 5.36 37.06
C ARG A 167 11.61 5.89 35.99
N ALA A 168 10.29 5.88 36.23
CA ALA A 168 9.30 6.40 35.26
C ALA A 168 9.39 7.92 35.12
N ILE A 169 9.72 8.64 36.19
CA ILE A 169 9.89 10.10 36.19
C ILE A 169 11.16 10.54 35.46
N THR A 170 12.23 9.72 35.52
CA THR A 170 13.57 10.05 35.02
C THR A 170 13.88 9.59 33.59
N LYS A 171 12.97 8.82 32.97
CA LYS A 171 13.05 8.41 31.54
C LYS A 171 12.34 9.37 30.61
#